data_a40e60f29908994ea0aec799034d65b2
#
_entry.id   a40e60f29908994ea0aec799034d65b2
#
_cell.length_a   1.000
_cell.length_b   1.000
_cell.length_c   1.000
_cell.angle_alpha   90.00
_cell.angle_beta   90.00
_cell.angle_gamma   90.00
#
_symmetry.space_group_name_H-M   'P 1'
#
loop_
_entity.id
_entity.type
_entity.pdbx_description
1 polymer ?
#
loop_
_entity_poly.entity_id
_entity_poly.type
_entity_poly.pdbx_seq_one_letter_code
_entity_poly.pdbx_strand_id
1 'polypeptide(L)'
;GKAEAIRRLRKGSANKVPFQPLPTTSPRKDSPLRILGVGEIRHPALIGYLRERGIDPAVAGALCREVHYAIGERRFFAIGFRNDAGGWELRNSQFKGSSTPKSITTFDRHGDTTLLFEGFFDLLSYLTLQHEPTPTADTAVLNSVMNLPRALPFLARHATIHAFLDNDEAGRLTLERL
;
A
#
# COMPACT_ATOMS: atom_id res chain seq x y z
N GLY A 1 2.84 31.03 -0.63
CA GLY A 1 2.75 29.86 -1.25
C GLY A 1 3.50 28.67 -0.68
N LYS A 2 3.00 27.49 -0.96
CA LYS A 2 3.55 26.20 -0.52
C LYS A 2 4.91 25.81 -1.13
N ALA A 3 5.38 26.52 -2.15
CA ALA A 3 6.67 26.26 -2.82
C ALA A 3 7.90 26.79 -2.04
N GLU A 4 7.72 27.72 -1.13
CA GLU A 4 8.82 28.37 -0.40
C GLU A 4 9.22 27.62 0.88
N ALA A 5 8.33 26.82 1.45
CA ALA A 5 8.59 26.01 2.64
C ALA A 5 9.56 24.83 2.40
N ILE A 6 9.67 24.35 1.18
CA ILE A 6 10.52 23.19 0.82
C ILE A 6 12.01 23.57 0.65
N ARG A 7 12.31 24.85 0.46
CA ARG A 7 13.67 25.32 0.16
C ARG A 7 14.55 25.58 1.38
N ARG A 8 13.99 25.64 2.58
CA ARG A 8 14.73 25.99 3.83
C ARG A 8 15.30 24.83 4.63
N LEU A 9 15.04 23.57 4.26
CA LEU A 9 15.51 22.37 4.99
C LEU A 9 16.80 21.73 4.43
N ARG A 10 17.53 22.42 3.52
CA ARG A 10 18.77 21.90 2.94
C ARG A 10 19.99 22.74 3.29
N LYS A 11 20.28 22.95 4.57
CA LYS A 11 21.64 23.36 5.04
C LYS A 11 21.85 22.84 6.46
N GLY A 12 22.24 21.61 6.57
CA GLY A 12 22.85 21.03 7.76
C GLY A 12 23.94 20.08 7.29
N SER A 13 25.19 20.50 7.45
CA SER A 13 26.39 19.71 7.17
C SER A 13 26.43 18.53 8.16
N ALA A 14 26.19 17.30 7.70
CA ALA A 14 26.43 16.10 8.46
C ALA A 14 27.56 15.29 7.80
N ASN A 15 28.60 14.98 8.58
CA ASN A 15 29.72 14.12 8.24
C ASN A 15 29.23 12.83 7.55
N LYS A 16 29.63 12.67 6.29
CA LYS A 16 29.39 11.45 5.52
C LYS A 16 30.37 10.38 5.96
N VAL A 17 29.90 9.45 6.78
CA VAL A 17 30.54 8.12 6.86
C VAL A 17 30.25 7.43 5.53
N PRO A 18 31.26 6.88 4.82
CA PRO A 18 31.01 6.21 3.55
C PRO A 18 30.21 4.93 3.80
N PHE A 19 28.97 4.91 3.33
CA PHE A 19 28.13 3.71 3.27
C PHE A 19 28.74 2.76 2.22
N GLN A 20 29.33 1.67 2.67
CA GLN A 20 29.66 0.55 1.78
C GLN A 20 28.35 -0.23 1.53
N PRO A 21 27.86 -0.28 0.28
CA PRO A 21 26.72 -1.13 -0.04
C PRO A 21 27.17 -2.60 0.16
N LEU A 22 26.42 -3.32 1.00
CA LEU A 22 26.48 -4.78 1.04
C LEU A 22 26.25 -5.32 -0.37
N PRO A 23 26.96 -6.40 -0.80
CA PRO A 23 26.78 -6.97 -2.12
C PRO A 23 25.32 -7.34 -2.33
N THR A 24 24.65 -6.63 -3.20
CA THR A 24 23.30 -6.90 -3.66
C THR A 24 23.34 -8.13 -4.57
N THR A 25 23.37 -9.31 -3.99
CA THR A 25 22.90 -10.48 -4.70
C THR A 25 21.38 -10.33 -4.79
N SER A 26 20.91 -9.76 -5.88
CA SER A 26 19.49 -9.73 -6.22
C SER A 26 18.95 -11.16 -6.05
N PRO A 27 17.86 -11.40 -5.30
CA PRO A 27 17.27 -12.72 -5.23
C PRO A 27 16.90 -13.15 -6.65
N ARG A 28 17.22 -14.41 -7.04
CA ARG A 28 16.83 -14.97 -8.33
C ARG A 28 15.33 -14.71 -8.52
N LYS A 29 14.99 -14.17 -9.68
CA LYS A 29 13.65 -13.67 -10.05
C LYS A 29 12.53 -14.74 -9.99
N ASP A 30 12.87 -16.00 -9.72
CA ASP A 30 12.01 -17.17 -9.91
C ASP A 30 11.61 -17.91 -8.62
N SER A 31 12.02 -17.43 -7.43
CA SER A 31 11.55 -18.07 -6.20
C SER A 31 10.22 -17.48 -5.77
N PRO A 32 9.14 -18.30 -5.72
CA PRO A 32 7.82 -17.81 -5.31
C PRO A 32 7.87 -17.28 -3.88
N LEU A 33 7.20 -16.14 -3.66
CA LEU A 33 7.02 -15.59 -2.33
C LEU A 33 6.10 -16.51 -1.53
N ARG A 34 6.57 -16.97 -0.38
CA ARG A 34 5.83 -17.88 0.51
C ARG A 34 5.56 -17.20 1.85
N ILE A 35 4.29 -17.13 2.25
CA ILE A 35 3.89 -16.62 3.56
C ILE A 35 4.26 -17.65 4.63
N LEU A 36 4.91 -17.19 5.69
CA LEU A 36 5.38 -18.00 6.82
C LEU A 36 4.52 -17.80 8.07
N GLY A 37 3.98 -16.60 8.25
CA GLY A 37 3.16 -16.25 9.41
C GLY A 37 2.50 -14.89 9.23
N VAL A 38 1.39 -14.70 9.93
CA VAL A 38 0.59 -13.47 9.93
C VAL A 38 0.18 -13.16 11.35
N GLY A 39 0.38 -11.92 11.79
CA GLY A 39 0.04 -11.46 13.14
C GLY A 39 -0.29 -9.97 13.19
N GLU A 40 -0.49 -9.45 14.39
CA GLU A 40 -0.64 -8.02 14.61
C GLU A 40 0.68 -7.28 14.30
N ILE A 41 0.57 -6.04 13.82
CA ILE A 41 1.76 -5.21 13.53
C ILE A 41 2.38 -4.79 14.86
N ARG A 42 3.50 -5.40 15.21
CA ARG A 42 4.24 -5.15 16.45
C ARG A 42 5.71 -4.78 16.22
N HIS A 43 6.25 -5.13 15.06
CA HIS A 43 7.67 -4.89 14.76
C HIS A 43 7.96 -3.38 14.69
N PRO A 44 8.94 -2.85 15.50
CA PRO A 44 9.20 -1.41 15.58
C PRO A 44 9.54 -0.76 14.23
N ALA A 45 10.24 -1.48 13.34
CA ALA A 45 10.59 -0.97 12.01
C ALA A 45 9.35 -0.75 11.12
N LEU A 46 8.29 -1.58 11.25
CA LEU A 46 7.04 -1.39 10.51
C LEU A 46 6.24 -0.23 11.09
N ILE A 47 6.18 -0.11 12.41
CA ILE A 47 5.52 1.01 13.09
C ILE A 47 6.23 2.32 12.74
N GLY A 48 7.57 2.33 12.74
CA GLY A 48 8.39 3.46 12.33
C GLY A 48 8.12 3.86 10.87
N TYR A 49 8.06 2.87 9.97
CA TYR A 49 7.75 3.10 8.56
C TYR A 49 6.34 3.69 8.34
N LEU A 50 5.32 3.22 9.06
CA LEU A 50 3.97 3.81 9.01
C LEU A 50 4.01 5.30 9.41
N ARG A 51 4.67 5.63 10.53
CA ARG A 51 4.82 7.01 11.00
C ARG A 51 5.59 7.90 10.02
N GLU A 52 6.66 7.38 9.43
CA GLU A 52 7.43 8.08 8.38
C GLU A 52 6.55 8.41 7.16
N ARG A 53 5.60 7.53 6.85
CA ARG A 53 4.62 7.73 5.77
C ARG A 53 3.41 8.57 6.18
N GLY A 54 3.36 9.07 7.42
CA GLY A 54 2.25 9.85 7.94
C GLY A 54 0.96 9.03 8.16
N ILE A 55 1.09 7.70 8.32
CA ILE A 55 -0.02 6.80 8.55
C ILE A 55 -0.13 6.49 10.04
N ASP A 56 -1.34 6.61 10.59
CA ASP A 56 -1.61 6.20 11.97
C ASP A 56 -1.48 4.67 12.09
N PRO A 57 -0.59 4.16 12.99
CA PRO A 57 -0.47 2.73 13.23
C PRO A 57 -1.77 2.06 13.69
N ALA A 58 -2.69 2.78 14.36
CA ALA A 58 -3.98 2.24 14.76
C ALA A 58 -4.89 1.98 13.53
N VAL A 59 -4.92 2.90 12.58
CA VAL A 59 -5.62 2.74 11.29
C VAL A 59 -5.03 1.56 10.50
N ALA A 60 -3.69 1.50 10.40
CA ALA A 60 -3.03 0.38 9.73
C ALA A 60 -3.33 -0.95 10.43
N GLY A 61 -3.34 -1.00 11.78
CA GLY A 61 -3.61 -2.21 12.55
C GLY A 61 -5.04 -2.74 12.38
N ALA A 62 -6.00 -1.88 12.06
CA ALA A 62 -7.38 -2.30 11.79
C ALA A 62 -7.48 -3.11 10.47
N LEU A 63 -6.76 -2.72 9.42
CA LEU A 63 -6.90 -3.28 8.08
C LEU A 63 -5.74 -4.19 7.65
N CYS A 64 -4.57 -4.02 8.25
CA CYS A 64 -3.33 -4.70 7.86
C CYS A 64 -2.85 -5.66 8.96
N ARG A 65 -1.89 -6.49 8.56
CA ARG A 65 -1.20 -7.43 9.47
C ARG A 65 0.31 -7.35 9.26
N GLU A 66 1.07 -7.73 10.27
CA GLU A 66 2.48 -8.08 10.09
C GLU A 66 2.57 -9.43 9.41
N VAL A 67 3.19 -9.47 8.24
CA VAL A 67 3.33 -10.68 7.44
C VAL A 67 4.80 -11.07 7.35
N HIS A 68 5.13 -12.24 7.85
CA HIS A 68 6.42 -12.89 7.68
C HIS A 68 6.39 -13.74 6.42
N TYR A 69 7.39 -13.59 5.54
CA TYR A 69 7.44 -14.30 4.27
C TYR A 69 8.87 -14.70 3.90
N ALA A 70 9.00 -15.61 2.96
CA ALA A 70 10.27 -16.02 2.40
C ALA A 70 10.29 -15.88 0.88
N ILE A 71 11.48 -15.55 0.35
CA ILE A 71 11.81 -15.62 -1.08
C ILE A 71 13.07 -16.49 -1.16
N GLY A 72 12.94 -17.70 -1.69
CA GLY A 72 13.96 -18.73 -1.55
C GLY A 72 14.18 -19.07 -0.06
N GLU A 73 15.41 -19.02 0.39
CA GLU A 73 15.79 -19.30 1.79
C GLU A 73 15.77 -18.05 2.69
N ARG A 74 15.66 -16.87 2.11
CA ARG A 74 15.69 -15.60 2.85
C ARG A 74 14.33 -15.27 3.43
N ARG A 75 14.32 -14.87 4.72
CA ARG A 75 13.12 -14.48 5.45
C ARG A 75 13.01 -12.97 5.56
N PHE A 76 11.79 -12.47 5.47
CA PHE A 76 11.46 -11.06 5.50
C PHE A 76 10.16 -10.85 6.27
N PHE A 77 9.86 -9.58 6.56
CA PHE A 77 8.58 -9.17 7.12
C PHE A 77 8.12 -7.85 6.47
N ALA A 78 6.81 -7.65 6.40
CA ALA A 78 6.21 -6.46 5.82
C ALA A 78 4.83 -6.19 6.45
N ILE A 79 4.31 -4.98 6.21
CA ILE A 79 2.91 -4.67 6.37
C ILE A 79 2.17 -5.36 5.23
N GLY A 80 1.21 -6.21 5.57
CA GLY A 80 0.40 -6.96 4.63
C GLY A 80 -1.04 -6.50 4.63
N PHE A 81 -1.59 -6.25 3.46
CA PHE A 81 -2.99 -5.95 3.22
C PHE A 81 -3.60 -7.08 2.39
N ARG A 82 -4.69 -7.67 2.88
CA ARG A 82 -5.28 -8.85 2.25
C ARG A 82 -6.20 -8.45 1.11
N ASN A 83 -6.08 -9.13 -0.03
CA ASN A 83 -7.00 -8.95 -1.15
C ASN A 83 -8.17 -9.95 -1.11
N ASP A 84 -9.20 -9.70 -1.93
CA ASP A 84 -10.44 -10.49 -1.94
C ASP A 84 -10.24 -11.96 -2.37
N ALA A 85 -9.17 -12.23 -3.10
CA ALA A 85 -8.83 -13.60 -3.50
C ALA A 85 -7.94 -14.33 -2.46
N GLY A 86 -7.64 -13.69 -1.33
CA GLY A 86 -6.86 -14.27 -0.24
C GLY A 86 -5.35 -14.09 -0.34
N GLY A 87 -4.86 -13.40 -1.36
CA GLY A 87 -3.46 -12.97 -1.45
C GLY A 87 -3.16 -11.76 -0.58
N TRP A 88 -1.89 -11.37 -0.54
CA TRP A 88 -1.39 -10.27 0.27
C TRP A 88 -0.63 -9.25 -0.59
N GLU A 89 -0.97 -7.99 -0.41
CA GLU A 89 -0.11 -6.88 -0.83
C GLU A 89 0.85 -6.56 0.31
N LEU A 90 2.15 -6.51 0.02
CA LEU A 90 3.21 -6.42 1.02
C LEU A 90 4.02 -5.15 0.84
N ARG A 91 4.25 -4.42 1.94
CA ARG A 91 5.03 -3.20 1.91
C ARG A 91 5.87 -3.00 3.17
N ASN A 92 7.11 -2.62 3.01
CA ASN A 92 7.97 -2.04 4.03
C ASN A 92 8.86 -0.95 3.41
N SER A 93 9.81 -0.39 4.14
CA SER A 93 10.68 0.70 3.64
C SER A 93 11.55 0.31 2.44
N GLN A 94 11.76 -0.99 2.19
CA GLN A 94 12.68 -1.50 1.15
C GLN A 94 11.98 -2.39 0.12
N PHE A 95 10.71 -2.75 0.34
CA PHE A 95 10.02 -3.74 -0.48
C PHE A 95 8.57 -3.33 -0.76
N LYS A 96 8.16 -3.44 -2.03
CA LYS A 96 6.79 -3.42 -2.51
C LYS A 96 6.58 -4.67 -3.37
N GLY A 97 5.63 -5.51 -3.00
CA GLY A 97 5.32 -6.73 -3.73
C GLY A 97 4.01 -7.35 -3.28
N SER A 98 3.68 -8.51 -3.83
CA SER A 98 2.46 -9.23 -3.50
C SER A 98 2.66 -10.73 -3.54
N SER A 99 1.87 -11.45 -2.75
CA SER A 99 1.69 -12.90 -2.92
C SER A 99 0.60 -13.19 -3.95
N THR A 100 0.55 -14.42 -4.43
CA THR A 100 -0.59 -14.94 -5.21
C THR A 100 -1.68 -15.45 -4.27
N PRO A 101 -2.95 -15.43 -4.72
CA PRO A 101 -3.46 -14.81 -5.95
C PRO A 101 -3.50 -13.28 -5.86
N LYS A 102 -3.28 -12.59 -7.01
CA LYS A 102 -3.41 -11.12 -7.09
C LYS A 102 -4.86 -10.75 -7.36
N SER A 103 -5.38 -9.77 -6.62
CA SER A 103 -6.73 -9.25 -6.79
C SER A 103 -6.86 -7.83 -6.22
N ILE A 104 -8.04 -7.26 -6.42
CA ILE A 104 -8.49 -6.06 -5.72
C ILE A 104 -8.85 -6.37 -4.28
N THR A 105 -9.09 -5.33 -3.48
CA THR A 105 -9.74 -5.42 -2.17
C THR A 105 -10.95 -4.53 -2.17
N THR A 106 -12.10 -5.04 -1.72
CA THR A 106 -13.34 -4.27 -1.66
C THR A 106 -13.92 -4.22 -0.24
N PHE A 107 -14.55 -3.09 0.07
CA PHE A 107 -15.35 -2.88 1.28
C PHE A 107 -16.74 -2.45 0.80
N ASP A 108 -17.74 -3.31 0.96
CA ASP A 108 -19.11 -3.08 0.54
C ASP A 108 -19.93 -2.56 1.72
N ARG A 109 -20.49 -1.35 1.58
CA ARG A 109 -21.35 -0.68 2.56
C ARG A 109 -22.75 -0.44 2.02
N HIS A 110 -23.01 -0.91 0.78
CA HIS A 110 -24.28 -0.77 0.07
C HIS A 110 -24.70 0.67 -0.18
N GLY A 111 -23.74 1.57 -0.43
CA GLY A 111 -23.99 2.97 -0.79
C GLY A 111 -24.01 3.22 -2.29
N ASP A 112 -24.38 4.42 -2.70
CA ASP A 112 -24.40 4.86 -4.11
C ASP A 112 -23.07 5.49 -4.56
N THR A 113 -22.16 5.72 -3.62
CA THR A 113 -20.85 6.34 -3.87
C THR A 113 -19.74 5.40 -3.45
N THR A 114 -18.72 5.25 -4.29
CA THR A 114 -17.53 4.45 -3.97
C THR A 114 -16.25 5.27 -4.06
N LEU A 115 -15.29 4.95 -3.18
CA LEU A 115 -13.93 5.45 -3.21
C LEU A 115 -13.04 4.42 -3.91
N LEU A 116 -12.27 4.85 -4.88
CA LEU A 116 -11.33 4.01 -5.61
C LEU A 116 -9.90 4.45 -5.30
N PHE A 117 -9.08 3.55 -4.77
CA PHE A 117 -7.66 3.78 -4.50
C PHE A 117 -6.78 2.93 -5.40
N GLU A 118 -5.61 3.46 -5.80
CA GLU A 118 -4.63 2.68 -6.55
C GLU A 118 -3.95 1.63 -5.68
N GLY A 119 -3.51 2.02 -4.48
CA GLY A 119 -2.83 1.14 -3.53
C GLY A 119 -3.37 1.26 -2.11
N PHE A 120 -3.09 0.26 -1.30
CA PHE A 120 -3.59 0.25 0.08
C PHE A 120 -2.94 1.32 0.99
N PHE A 121 -1.74 1.83 0.67
CA PHE A 121 -1.15 2.94 1.40
C PHE A 121 -1.91 4.26 1.17
N ASP A 122 -2.51 4.44 -0.01
CA ASP A 122 -3.33 5.60 -0.32
C ASP A 122 -4.64 5.55 0.49
N LEU A 123 -5.25 4.37 0.57
CA LEU A 123 -6.40 4.14 1.47
C LEU A 123 -6.03 4.43 2.93
N LEU A 124 -4.90 3.90 3.45
CA LEU A 124 -4.49 4.14 4.84
C LEU A 124 -4.21 5.61 5.11
N SER A 125 -3.61 6.33 4.15
CA SER A 125 -3.37 7.77 4.26
C SER A 125 -4.67 8.55 4.29
N TYR A 126 -5.63 8.21 3.42
CA TYR A 126 -6.96 8.80 3.41
C TYR A 126 -7.68 8.59 4.75
N LEU A 127 -7.74 7.36 5.25
CA LEU A 127 -8.39 7.04 6.53
C LEU A 127 -7.71 7.75 7.72
N THR A 128 -6.39 7.87 7.69
CA THR A 128 -5.66 8.61 8.72
C THR A 128 -6.06 10.10 8.72
N LEU A 129 -6.20 10.72 7.54
CA LEU A 129 -6.63 12.12 7.41
C LEU A 129 -8.09 12.32 7.82
N GLN A 130 -8.95 11.32 7.59
CA GLN A 130 -10.36 11.35 8.00
C GLN A 130 -10.56 10.97 9.49
N HIS A 131 -9.50 10.53 10.17
CA HIS A 131 -9.58 9.96 11.55
C HIS A 131 -10.51 8.75 11.65
N GLU A 132 -10.61 7.96 10.59
CA GLU A 132 -11.44 6.76 10.51
C GLU A 132 -10.58 5.49 10.58
N PRO A 133 -10.92 4.50 11.41
CA PRO A 133 -10.14 3.25 11.50
C PRO A 133 -10.38 2.31 10.31
N THR A 134 -11.54 2.42 9.66
CA THR A 134 -11.96 1.58 8.53
C THR A 134 -12.83 2.38 7.56
N PRO A 135 -12.94 1.96 6.29
CA PRO A 135 -13.82 2.64 5.33
C PRO A 135 -15.28 2.65 5.79
N THR A 136 -15.89 3.82 5.78
CA THR A 136 -17.33 4.06 6.08
C THR A 136 -18.18 4.09 4.80
N ALA A 137 -17.57 4.36 3.65
CA ALA A 137 -18.19 4.27 2.33
C ALA A 137 -17.73 3.01 1.58
N ASP A 138 -18.46 2.64 0.53
CA ASP A 138 -18.00 1.63 -0.42
C ASP A 138 -16.61 1.99 -0.92
N THR A 139 -15.71 1.03 -0.93
CA THR A 139 -14.32 1.30 -1.25
C THR A 139 -13.72 0.15 -2.05
N ALA A 140 -13.02 0.47 -3.12
CA ALA A 140 -12.21 -0.46 -3.89
C ALA A 140 -10.74 -0.05 -3.88
N VAL A 141 -9.84 -0.99 -3.66
CA VAL A 141 -8.39 -0.80 -3.79
C VAL A 141 -7.90 -1.70 -4.91
N LEU A 142 -7.34 -1.09 -5.96
CA LEU A 142 -6.87 -1.84 -7.13
C LEU A 142 -5.68 -2.74 -6.80
N ASN A 143 -4.83 -2.32 -5.85
CA ASN A 143 -3.55 -2.95 -5.53
C ASN A 143 -2.53 -2.93 -6.70
N SER A 144 -3.02 -2.72 -7.90
CA SER A 144 -2.30 -2.43 -9.14
C SER A 144 -3.31 -1.98 -10.19
N VAL A 145 -2.98 -1.00 -11.03
CA VAL A 145 -3.81 -0.54 -12.16
C VAL A 145 -4.21 -1.68 -13.10
N MET A 146 -3.40 -2.73 -13.19
CA MET A 146 -3.70 -3.93 -13.99
C MET A 146 -4.92 -4.72 -13.49
N ASN A 147 -5.37 -4.47 -12.26
CA ASN A 147 -6.56 -5.10 -11.69
C ASN A 147 -7.85 -4.31 -11.96
N LEU A 148 -7.79 -3.18 -12.66
CA LEU A 148 -8.99 -2.40 -13.01
C LEU A 148 -10.12 -3.26 -13.60
N PRO A 149 -9.88 -4.19 -14.55
CA PRO A 149 -10.96 -5.03 -15.09
C PRO A 149 -11.69 -5.85 -14.01
N ARG A 150 -11.01 -6.22 -12.92
CA ARG A 150 -11.63 -6.93 -11.78
C ARG A 150 -12.48 -5.99 -10.91
N ALA A 151 -12.15 -4.70 -10.88
CA ALA A 151 -12.90 -3.72 -10.10
C ALA A 151 -14.16 -3.23 -10.82
N LEU A 152 -14.21 -3.25 -12.15
CA LEU A 152 -15.34 -2.74 -12.92
C LEU A 152 -16.72 -3.26 -12.49
N PRO A 153 -16.93 -4.57 -12.20
CA PRO A 153 -18.23 -5.05 -11.74
C PRO A 153 -18.65 -4.47 -10.39
N PHE A 154 -17.70 -4.18 -9.50
CA PHE A 154 -17.97 -3.50 -8.24
C PHE A 154 -18.27 -2.02 -8.48
N LEU A 155 -17.44 -1.33 -9.25
CA LEU A 155 -17.56 0.10 -9.53
C LEU A 155 -18.85 0.44 -10.26
N ALA A 156 -19.29 -0.40 -11.23
CA ALA A 156 -20.49 -0.19 -12.02
C ALA A 156 -21.81 -0.23 -11.20
N ARG A 157 -21.78 -0.63 -9.94
CA ARG A 157 -22.93 -0.61 -9.05
C ARG A 157 -23.20 0.79 -8.45
N HIS A 158 -22.25 1.72 -8.60
CA HIS A 158 -22.29 3.02 -7.93
C HIS A 158 -22.57 4.15 -8.91
N ALA A 159 -23.37 5.12 -8.48
CA ALA A 159 -23.67 6.32 -9.25
C ALA A 159 -22.49 7.30 -9.31
N THR A 160 -21.63 7.28 -8.29
CA THR A 160 -20.47 8.17 -8.17
C THR A 160 -19.23 7.41 -7.76
N ILE A 161 -18.11 7.70 -8.43
CA ILE A 161 -16.78 7.15 -8.12
C ILE A 161 -15.83 8.31 -7.81
N HIS A 162 -15.27 8.35 -6.61
CA HIS A 162 -14.16 9.24 -6.26
C HIS A 162 -12.86 8.48 -6.38
N ALA A 163 -12.05 8.78 -7.40
CA ALA A 163 -10.82 8.08 -7.71
C ALA A 163 -9.59 8.81 -7.12
N PHE A 164 -8.77 8.07 -6.36
CA PHE A 164 -7.50 8.47 -5.77
C PHE A 164 -6.39 7.62 -6.40
N LEU A 165 -5.97 8.01 -7.60
CA LEU A 165 -4.96 7.33 -8.40
C LEU A 165 -3.67 8.15 -8.40
N ASP A 166 -2.53 7.48 -8.64
CA ASP A 166 -1.25 8.16 -8.76
C ASP A 166 -1.27 9.16 -9.95
N ASN A 167 -0.66 10.33 -9.75
CA ASN A 167 -0.61 11.37 -10.78
C ASN A 167 0.49 11.10 -11.80
N ASP A 168 0.50 9.89 -12.36
CA ASP A 168 1.37 9.43 -13.42
C ASP A 168 0.58 9.01 -14.67
N GLU A 169 1.26 8.52 -15.69
CA GLU A 169 0.62 8.09 -16.95
C GLU A 169 -0.33 6.90 -16.71
N ALA A 170 0.06 5.94 -15.87
CA ALA A 170 -0.75 4.75 -15.60
C ALA A 170 -2.04 5.10 -14.84
N GLY A 171 -1.97 6.01 -13.86
CA GLY A 171 -3.13 6.52 -13.14
C GLY A 171 -4.08 7.30 -14.07
N ARG A 172 -3.55 8.16 -14.96
CA ARG A 172 -4.36 8.89 -15.95
C ARG A 172 -5.07 7.97 -16.93
N LEU A 173 -4.34 6.99 -17.51
CA LEU A 173 -4.94 5.98 -18.40
C LEU A 173 -5.99 5.11 -17.69
N THR A 174 -5.82 4.89 -16.38
CA THR A 174 -6.80 4.16 -15.57
C THR A 174 -8.06 4.99 -15.40
N LEU A 175 -7.93 6.29 -15.13
CA LEU A 175 -9.06 7.21 -14.99
C LEU A 175 -9.88 7.33 -16.29
N GLU A 176 -9.23 7.33 -17.46
CA GLU A 176 -9.91 7.37 -18.76
C GLU A 176 -10.76 6.11 -19.07
N ARG A 177 -10.57 5.03 -18.32
CA ARG A 177 -11.26 3.74 -18.50
C ARG A 177 -12.37 3.50 -17.48
N LEU A 178 -12.58 4.46 -16.57
CA LEU A 178 -13.67 4.46 -15.58
C LEU A 178 -14.92 5.08 -16.19
#